data_d89adfa95e7a7f68097b2b528b4c0a61
#
_entry.id   d89adfa95e7a7f68097b2b528b4c0a61
#
_cell.length_a   1.000
_cell.length_b   1.000
_cell.length_c   1.000
_cell.angle_alpha   90.00
_cell.angle_beta   90.00
_cell.angle_gamma   90.00
#
_symmetry.space_group_name_H-M   'P 1'
#
loop_
_entity.id
_entity.type
_entity.pdbx_description
1 polymer ?
#
loop_
_entity_poly.entity_id
_entity_poly.type
_entity_poly.pdbx_seq_one_letter_code
_entity_poly.pdbx_strand_id
1 'polypeptide(L)'
;MEIKTVLITGATSGIGKACACKFAKEGWNLILNARDTSKLEKLIYELEMECPKLVTRPLICDVRDREQVKAALENLPADWKTIDLLINNAGLVIGVDKEFEGSLDEWDIMIDTNIKGLLTMTRLVVPGMIERGRGHVINIGSIAGDAA
;
A
#
# COMPACT_ATOMS: atom_id res chain seq x y z
N MET A 1 -11.84 -20.45 -10.78
CA MET A 1 -11.05 -19.98 -9.64
C MET A 1 -11.52 -18.57 -9.29
N GLU A 2 -11.76 -18.31 -8.02
CA GLU A 2 -12.12 -16.97 -7.55
C GLU A 2 -10.92 -16.02 -7.72
N ILE A 3 -11.13 -14.87 -8.40
CA ILE A 3 -10.08 -13.87 -8.59
C ILE A 3 -9.87 -13.16 -7.25
N LYS A 4 -8.65 -13.14 -6.76
CA LYS A 4 -8.26 -12.51 -5.51
C LYS A 4 -7.87 -11.05 -5.71
N THR A 5 -8.07 -10.24 -4.68
CA THR A 5 -7.74 -8.81 -4.69
C THR A 5 -6.59 -8.52 -3.71
N VAL A 6 -5.57 -7.82 -4.18
CA VAL A 6 -4.48 -7.30 -3.36
C VAL A 6 -4.52 -5.78 -3.28
N LEU A 7 -4.35 -5.24 -2.08
CA LEU A 7 -4.10 -3.82 -1.86
C LEU A 7 -2.63 -3.61 -1.55
N ILE A 8 -1.97 -2.73 -2.31
CA ILE A 8 -0.54 -2.41 -2.16
C ILE A 8 -0.40 -0.93 -1.85
N THR A 9 0.19 -0.59 -0.70
CA THR A 9 0.50 0.80 -0.37
C THR A 9 1.87 1.21 -0.93
N GLY A 10 2.00 2.47 -1.35
CA GLY A 10 3.24 2.96 -1.96
C GLY A 10 3.61 2.22 -3.25
N ALA A 11 2.61 2.00 -4.11
CA ALA A 11 2.71 1.11 -5.27
C ALA A 11 3.55 1.66 -6.44
N THR A 12 3.89 2.96 -6.46
CA THR A 12 4.44 3.63 -7.66
C THR A 12 5.95 3.48 -7.85
N SER A 13 6.65 2.90 -6.89
CA SER A 13 8.11 2.76 -6.96
C SER A 13 8.61 1.53 -6.20
N GLY A 14 9.87 1.16 -6.43
CA GLY A 14 10.60 0.16 -5.67
C GLY A 14 9.88 -1.17 -5.52
N ILE A 15 9.86 -1.69 -4.28
CA ILE A 15 9.24 -2.98 -3.94
C ILE A 15 7.74 -2.97 -4.22
N GLY A 16 7.03 -1.88 -3.94
CA GLY A 16 5.60 -1.76 -4.21
C GLY A 16 5.26 -1.92 -5.69
N LYS A 17 6.01 -1.27 -6.58
CA LYS A 17 5.87 -1.43 -8.04
C LYS A 17 6.18 -2.86 -8.48
N ALA A 18 7.24 -3.47 -7.95
CA ALA A 18 7.60 -4.85 -8.26
C ALA A 18 6.50 -5.85 -7.82
N CYS A 19 5.90 -5.64 -6.63
CA CYS A 19 4.75 -6.41 -6.18
C CYS A 19 3.55 -6.23 -7.14
N ALA A 20 3.22 -5.00 -7.53
CA ALA A 20 2.12 -4.73 -8.45
C ALA A 20 2.32 -5.49 -9.79
N CYS A 21 3.52 -5.44 -10.37
CA CYS A 21 3.85 -6.19 -11.58
C CYS A 21 3.71 -7.71 -11.39
N LYS A 22 4.17 -8.24 -10.26
CA LYS A 22 4.10 -9.67 -9.98
C LYS A 22 2.66 -10.14 -9.84
N PHE A 23 1.83 -9.46 -9.03
CA PHE A 23 0.44 -9.84 -8.83
C PHE A 23 -0.42 -9.64 -10.08
N ALA A 24 -0.11 -8.63 -10.92
CA ALA A 24 -0.74 -8.47 -12.23
C ALA A 24 -0.54 -9.70 -13.13
N LYS A 25 0.69 -10.20 -13.21
CA LYS A 25 1.04 -11.41 -13.99
C LYS A 25 0.39 -12.69 -13.44
N GLU A 26 0.12 -12.74 -12.15
CA GLU A 26 -0.58 -13.86 -11.50
C GLU A 26 -2.13 -13.74 -11.61
N GLY A 27 -2.64 -12.71 -12.28
CA GLY A 27 -4.07 -12.54 -12.52
C GLY A 27 -4.90 -12.06 -11.33
N TRP A 28 -4.27 -11.36 -10.38
CA TRP A 28 -4.97 -10.73 -9.26
C TRP A 28 -5.56 -9.38 -9.67
N ASN A 29 -6.68 -9.01 -9.05
CA ASN A 29 -7.16 -7.64 -9.06
C ASN A 29 -6.28 -6.78 -8.15
N LEU A 30 -5.92 -5.57 -8.60
CA LEU A 30 -5.01 -4.71 -7.87
C LEU A 30 -5.70 -3.43 -7.39
N ILE A 31 -5.65 -3.16 -6.09
CA ILE A 31 -5.89 -1.84 -5.51
C ILE A 31 -4.51 -1.23 -5.24
N LEU A 32 -4.21 -0.15 -5.94
CA LEU A 32 -2.89 0.48 -5.92
C LEU A 32 -2.98 1.83 -5.22
N ASN A 33 -2.32 1.94 -4.06
CA ASN A 33 -2.28 3.19 -3.32
C ASN A 33 -1.04 4.01 -3.66
N ALA A 34 -1.26 5.29 -3.88
CA ALA A 34 -0.23 6.32 -3.96
C ALA A 34 -0.81 7.70 -3.60
N ARG A 35 0.08 8.66 -3.32
CA ARG A 35 -0.26 10.08 -3.13
C ARG A 35 -0.32 10.84 -4.46
N ASP A 36 0.57 10.46 -5.38
CA ASP A 36 0.76 11.11 -6.68
C ASP A 36 -0.08 10.40 -7.75
N THR A 37 -1.14 11.07 -8.18
CA THR A 37 -2.07 10.57 -9.18
C THR A 37 -1.38 10.28 -10.51
N SER A 38 -0.51 11.18 -10.99
CA SER A 38 0.15 11.04 -12.29
C SER A 38 1.07 9.82 -12.34
N LYS A 39 1.84 9.58 -11.26
CA LYS A 39 2.70 8.40 -11.16
C LYS A 39 1.88 7.11 -11.10
N LEU A 40 0.74 7.15 -10.42
CA LEU A 40 -0.13 5.98 -10.32
C LEU A 40 -0.81 5.67 -11.66
N GLU A 41 -1.33 6.66 -12.35
CA GLU A 41 -1.92 6.51 -13.69
C GLU A 41 -0.91 5.93 -14.69
N LYS A 42 0.34 6.43 -14.66
CA LYS A 42 1.42 5.88 -15.49
C LYS A 42 1.68 4.39 -15.17
N LEU A 43 1.75 4.03 -13.90
CA LEU A 43 1.94 2.64 -13.49
C LEU A 43 0.78 1.75 -13.97
N ILE A 44 -0.46 2.21 -13.79
CA ILE A 44 -1.66 1.47 -14.22
C ILE A 44 -1.61 1.24 -15.72
N TYR A 45 -1.31 2.28 -16.51
CA TYR A 45 -1.17 2.15 -17.95
C TYR A 45 -0.09 1.13 -18.36
N GLU A 46 1.09 1.17 -17.73
CA GLU A 46 2.17 0.21 -17.98
C GLU A 46 1.72 -1.24 -17.68
N LEU A 47 1.02 -1.45 -16.56
CA LEU A 47 0.53 -2.77 -16.16
C LEU A 47 -0.57 -3.31 -17.09
N GLU A 48 -1.50 -2.46 -17.52
CA GLU A 48 -2.59 -2.85 -18.43
C GLU A 48 -2.06 -3.19 -19.84
N MET A 49 -1.01 -2.52 -20.28
CA MET A 49 -0.33 -2.88 -21.54
C MET A 49 0.36 -4.25 -21.48
N GLU A 50 0.97 -4.60 -20.33
CA GLU A 50 1.60 -5.91 -20.15
C GLU A 50 0.58 -7.03 -19.86
N CYS A 51 -0.51 -6.71 -19.20
CA CYS A 51 -1.52 -7.64 -18.72
C CYS A 51 -2.93 -7.19 -19.15
N PRO A 52 -3.36 -7.43 -20.41
CA PRO A 52 -4.63 -6.87 -20.95
C PRO A 52 -5.91 -7.29 -20.23
N LYS A 53 -5.87 -8.33 -19.41
CA LYS A 53 -7.02 -8.79 -18.60
C LYS A 53 -6.98 -8.26 -17.16
N LEU A 54 -5.97 -7.46 -16.84
CA LEU A 54 -5.81 -6.89 -15.52
C LEU A 54 -6.95 -5.94 -15.18
N VAL A 55 -7.43 -6.00 -13.96
CA VAL A 55 -8.38 -5.03 -13.43
C VAL A 55 -7.73 -4.32 -12.24
N THR A 56 -7.70 -3.00 -12.32
CA THR A 56 -7.06 -2.14 -11.31
C THR A 56 -8.02 -1.15 -10.70
N ARG A 57 -7.73 -0.71 -9.49
CA ARG A 57 -8.36 0.43 -8.83
C ARG A 57 -7.30 1.33 -8.19
N PRO A 58 -7.27 2.60 -8.54
CA PRO A 58 -6.46 3.57 -7.82
C PRO A 58 -7.06 3.84 -6.44
N LEU A 59 -6.20 3.95 -5.44
CA LEU A 59 -6.53 4.39 -4.09
C LEU A 59 -5.66 5.61 -3.77
N ILE A 60 -6.13 6.80 -4.17
CA ILE A 60 -5.39 8.05 -4.00
C ILE A 60 -5.59 8.56 -2.58
N CYS A 61 -4.60 8.40 -1.74
CA CYS A 61 -4.56 8.98 -0.39
C CYS A 61 -3.13 8.94 0.16
N ASP A 62 -2.87 9.85 1.10
CA ASP A 62 -1.66 9.80 1.92
C ASP A 62 -1.91 8.86 3.11
N VAL A 63 -1.11 7.82 3.26
CA VAL A 63 -1.27 6.86 4.37
C VAL A 63 -1.10 7.49 5.76
N ARG A 64 -0.46 8.67 5.85
CA ARG A 64 -0.32 9.45 7.08
C ARG A 64 -1.62 10.12 7.53
N ASP A 65 -2.53 10.34 6.59
CA ASP A 65 -3.82 11.00 6.84
C ASP A 65 -4.93 9.95 6.99
N ARG A 66 -5.34 9.73 8.24
CA ARG A 66 -6.34 8.72 8.60
C ARG A 66 -7.69 8.95 7.92
N GLU A 67 -8.12 10.21 7.81
CA GLU A 67 -9.41 10.54 7.21
C GLU A 67 -9.37 10.33 5.69
N GLN A 68 -8.27 10.67 5.02
CA GLN A 68 -8.11 10.35 3.61
C GLN A 68 -8.12 8.85 3.37
N VAL A 69 -7.38 8.07 4.17
CA VAL A 69 -7.34 6.59 4.02
C VAL A 69 -8.73 6.00 4.22
N LYS A 70 -9.45 6.42 5.27
CA LYS A 70 -10.80 5.97 5.56
C LYS A 70 -11.76 6.29 4.41
N ALA A 71 -11.80 7.55 3.97
CA ALA A 71 -12.66 7.98 2.89
C ALA A 71 -12.35 7.24 1.58
N ALA A 72 -11.06 7.04 1.25
CA ALA A 72 -10.66 6.33 0.05
C ALA A 72 -11.11 4.86 0.05
N LEU A 73 -10.99 4.17 1.19
CA LEU A 73 -11.45 2.77 1.33
C LEU A 73 -12.99 2.68 1.32
N GLU A 74 -13.69 3.58 1.99
CA GLU A 74 -15.17 3.63 2.02
C GLU A 74 -15.75 3.88 0.62
N ASN A 75 -15.09 4.68 -0.20
CA ASN A 75 -15.48 5.00 -1.57
C ASN A 75 -15.15 3.90 -2.60
N LEU A 76 -14.47 2.84 -2.21
CA LEU A 76 -14.29 1.69 -3.10
C LEU A 76 -15.67 1.09 -3.46
N PRO A 77 -15.91 0.71 -4.73
CA PRO A 77 -17.09 -0.06 -5.11
C PRO A 77 -17.23 -1.35 -4.28
N ALA A 78 -18.44 -1.82 -4.09
CA ALA A 78 -18.73 -2.95 -3.20
C ALA A 78 -17.95 -4.23 -3.54
N ASP A 79 -17.78 -4.50 -4.83
CA ASP A 79 -17.00 -5.62 -5.37
C ASP A 79 -15.49 -5.52 -5.11
N TRP A 80 -15.00 -4.31 -4.76
CA TRP A 80 -13.60 -4.05 -4.42
C TRP A 80 -13.31 -4.03 -2.92
N LYS A 81 -14.33 -4.10 -2.08
CA LYS A 81 -14.18 -4.11 -0.62
C LYS A 81 -13.71 -5.46 -0.06
N THR A 82 -13.76 -6.52 -0.88
CA THR A 82 -13.19 -7.82 -0.52
C THR A 82 -11.69 -7.85 -0.84
N ILE A 83 -10.88 -7.49 0.13
CA ILE A 83 -9.42 -7.48 0.03
C ILE A 83 -8.88 -8.76 0.64
N ASP A 84 -8.21 -9.60 -0.16
CA ASP A 84 -7.65 -10.88 0.28
C ASP A 84 -6.22 -10.75 0.80
N LEU A 85 -5.47 -9.77 0.28
CA LEU A 85 -4.09 -9.51 0.67
C LEU A 85 -3.87 -8.01 0.84
N LEU A 86 -3.30 -7.61 1.97
CA LEU A 86 -2.79 -6.26 2.21
C LEU A 86 -1.26 -6.29 2.23
N ILE A 87 -0.62 -5.51 1.38
CA ILE A 87 0.82 -5.29 1.41
C ILE A 87 1.09 -3.86 1.91
N ASN A 88 1.48 -3.76 3.17
CA ASN A 88 1.96 -2.52 3.76
C ASN A 88 3.40 -2.29 3.30
N ASN A 89 3.55 -1.55 2.20
CA ASN A 89 4.84 -1.24 1.60
C ASN A 89 5.18 0.26 1.68
N ALA A 90 4.19 1.14 1.82
CA ALA A 90 4.47 2.57 1.96
C ALA A 90 5.43 2.82 3.12
N GLY A 91 6.56 3.40 2.82
CA GLY A 91 7.61 3.68 3.78
C GLY A 91 8.69 4.55 3.17
N LEU A 92 9.42 5.25 4.00
CA LEU A 92 10.53 6.08 3.59
C LEU A 92 11.56 6.21 4.71
N VAL A 93 12.78 6.58 4.33
CA VAL A 93 13.83 7.06 5.23
C VAL A 93 14.25 8.44 4.75
N ILE A 94 14.33 9.39 5.66
CA ILE A 94 14.80 10.75 5.40
C ILE A 94 15.99 11.00 6.32
N GLY A 95 17.09 11.50 5.74
CA GLY A 95 18.31 11.76 6.48
C GLY A 95 19.07 10.51 6.90
N VAL A 96 20.30 10.71 7.30
CA VAL A 96 21.21 9.69 7.85
C VAL A 96 22.02 10.28 9.00
N ASP A 97 21.52 11.37 9.59
CA ASP A 97 22.19 12.06 10.68
C ASP A 97 22.17 11.20 11.95
N LYS A 98 23.11 11.48 12.84
CA LYS A 98 23.11 10.85 14.15
C LYS A 98 21.88 11.27 14.93
N GLU A 99 21.37 10.41 15.81
CA GLU A 99 20.12 10.65 16.56
C GLU A 99 20.10 12.02 17.28
N PHE A 100 21.23 12.47 17.81
CA PHE A 100 21.32 13.75 18.52
C PHE A 100 21.45 14.98 17.60
N GLU A 101 21.51 14.79 16.28
CA GLU A 101 21.63 15.85 15.25
C GLU A 101 20.45 15.83 14.27
N GLY A 102 19.62 14.79 14.28
CA GLY A 102 18.52 14.58 13.34
C GLY A 102 17.37 15.58 13.50
N SER A 103 16.65 15.80 12.41
CA SER A 103 15.48 16.67 12.38
C SER A 103 14.24 15.96 12.96
N LEU A 104 13.62 16.56 13.99
CA LEU A 104 12.37 16.05 14.56
C LEU A 104 11.22 16.04 13.53
N ASP A 105 11.17 17.03 12.63
CA ASP A 105 10.15 17.07 11.57
C ASP A 105 10.29 15.90 10.60
N GLU A 106 11.53 15.52 10.26
CA GLU A 106 11.80 14.36 9.40
C GLU A 106 11.46 13.06 10.12
N TRP A 107 11.71 12.97 11.41
CA TRP A 107 11.32 11.81 12.21
C TRP A 107 9.81 11.68 12.32
N ASP A 108 9.08 12.77 12.49
CA ASP A 108 7.62 12.76 12.49
C ASP A 108 7.07 12.23 11.16
N ILE A 109 7.63 12.67 10.03
CA ILE A 109 7.26 12.16 8.71
C ILE A 109 7.53 10.64 8.60
N MET A 110 8.68 10.16 9.07
CA MET A 110 9.02 8.73 9.05
C MET A 110 8.09 7.92 9.95
N ILE A 111 7.82 8.38 11.16
CA ILE A 111 6.91 7.72 12.11
C ILE A 111 5.49 7.68 11.55
N ASP A 112 5.01 8.80 11.03
CA ASP A 112 3.67 8.91 10.46
C ASP A 112 3.49 7.99 9.25
N THR A 113 4.51 7.86 8.39
CA THR A 113 4.45 6.99 7.21
C THR A 113 4.66 5.53 7.59
N ASN A 114 5.79 5.20 8.24
CA ASN A 114 6.25 3.83 8.40
C ASN A 114 5.50 3.08 9.51
N ILE A 115 4.99 3.80 10.50
CA ILE A 115 4.32 3.22 11.67
C ILE A 115 2.83 3.52 11.63
N LYS A 116 2.43 4.80 11.72
CA LYS A 116 1.01 5.17 11.80
C LYS A 116 0.25 4.83 10.52
N GLY A 117 0.85 5.04 9.34
CA GLY A 117 0.24 4.69 8.05
C GLY A 117 -0.02 3.19 7.93
N LEU A 118 0.95 2.36 8.31
CA LEU A 118 0.82 0.90 8.36
C LEU A 118 -0.31 0.48 9.32
N LEU A 119 -0.34 1.03 10.53
CA LEU A 119 -1.36 0.71 11.53
C LEU A 119 -2.75 1.15 11.08
N THR A 120 -2.87 2.33 10.48
CA THR A 120 -4.14 2.85 9.96
C THR A 120 -4.71 1.95 8.86
N MET A 121 -3.89 1.59 7.87
CA MET A 121 -4.31 0.72 6.78
C MET A 121 -4.72 -0.66 7.30
N THR A 122 -3.90 -1.25 8.17
CA THR A 122 -4.19 -2.54 8.81
C THR A 122 -5.50 -2.51 9.59
N ARG A 123 -5.70 -1.46 10.41
CA ARG A 123 -6.92 -1.31 11.24
C ARG A 123 -8.20 -1.19 10.42
N LEU A 124 -8.12 -0.62 9.23
CA LEU A 124 -9.28 -0.41 8.36
C LEU A 124 -9.55 -1.61 7.43
N VAL A 125 -8.55 -2.40 7.07
CA VAL A 125 -8.70 -3.52 6.13
C VAL A 125 -8.92 -4.86 6.84
N VAL A 126 -8.19 -5.14 7.90
CA VAL A 126 -8.20 -6.46 8.57
C VAL A 126 -9.54 -6.88 9.15
N PRO A 127 -10.41 -6.00 9.70
CA PRO A 127 -11.72 -6.43 10.20
C PRO A 127 -12.55 -7.18 9.16
N GLY A 128 -12.57 -6.72 7.91
CA GLY A 128 -13.27 -7.43 6.83
C GLY A 128 -12.63 -8.81 6.51
N MET A 129 -11.32 -8.97 6.66
CA MET A 129 -10.66 -10.28 6.54
C MET A 129 -11.09 -11.23 7.66
N ILE A 130 -11.18 -10.72 8.89
CA ILE A 130 -11.61 -11.51 10.07
C ILE A 130 -13.05 -11.97 9.89
N GLU A 131 -13.96 -11.08 9.49
CA GLU A 131 -15.38 -11.41 9.25
C GLU A 131 -15.56 -12.52 8.22
N ARG A 132 -14.72 -12.55 7.18
CA ARG A 132 -14.73 -13.57 6.13
C ARG A 132 -13.96 -14.84 6.51
N GLY A 133 -13.25 -14.85 7.64
CA GLY A 133 -12.39 -15.96 8.07
C GLY A 133 -11.18 -16.21 7.16
N ARG A 134 -10.84 -15.27 6.27
CA ARG A 134 -9.69 -15.36 5.35
C ARG A 134 -9.08 -14.01 5.05
N GLY A 135 -7.76 -13.97 4.89
CA GLY A 135 -6.99 -12.79 4.52
C GLY A 135 -5.52 -12.97 4.87
N HIS A 136 -4.69 -12.12 4.33
CA HIS A 136 -3.26 -12.12 4.60
C HIS A 136 -2.75 -10.68 4.66
N VAL A 137 -1.81 -10.41 5.57
CA VAL A 137 -1.11 -9.13 5.66
C VAL A 137 0.38 -9.37 5.51
N ILE A 138 1.01 -8.63 4.62
CA ILE A 138 2.46 -8.60 4.45
C ILE A 138 2.93 -7.19 4.81
N ASN A 139 3.83 -7.10 5.78
CA ASN A 139 4.50 -5.86 6.15
C ASN A 139 5.92 -5.87 5.60
N ILE A 140 6.25 -4.89 4.77
CA ILE A 140 7.61 -4.74 4.25
C ILE A 140 8.46 -4.05 5.33
N GLY A 141 9.37 -4.81 5.90
CA GLY A 141 10.34 -4.35 6.88
C GLY A 141 11.66 -3.90 6.25
N SER A 142 12.69 -3.78 7.07
CA SER A 142 14.05 -3.45 6.65
C SER A 142 15.06 -4.20 7.49
N ILE A 143 16.21 -4.52 6.91
CA ILE A 143 17.38 -5.02 7.65
C ILE A 143 17.87 -4.00 8.70
N ALA A 144 17.54 -2.72 8.52
CA ALA A 144 17.84 -1.68 9.51
C ALA A 144 17.13 -1.91 10.85
N GLY A 145 16.10 -2.73 10.90
CA GLY A 145 15.43 -3.14 12.15
C GLY A 145 16.11 -4.31 12.88
N ASP A 146 17.00 -5.04 12.21
CA ASP A 146 17.71 -6.20 12.78
C ASP A 146 19.11 -5.85 13.29
N ALA A 147 19.67 -4.74 12.82
CA ALA A 147 21.03 -4.30 13.13
C ALA A 147 21.02 -3.11 14.10
N ALA A 148 20.55 -3.34 15.31
CA ALA A 148 20.68 -2.38 16.41
C ALA A 148 21.79 -2.79 17.35
#